data_ac789caf2e3f81202a7e838be50e7a2c
#
_entry.id   ac789caf2e3f81202a7e838be50e7a2c
#
_cell.length_a   1.000
_cell.length_b   1.000
_cell.length_c   1.000
_cell.angle_alpha   90.00
_cell.angle_beta   90.00
_cell.angle_gamma   90.00
#
_symmetry.space_group_name_H-M   'P 1'
#
loop_
_entity.id
_entity.type
_entity.pdbx_description
1 polymer ?
#
loop_
_entity_poly.entity_id
_entity_poly.type
_entity_poly.pdbx_seq_one_letter_code
_entity_poly.pdbx_strand_id
1 'polypeptide(L)'
;YSCGKIENCANTAEVSGSMTGGIAGRASGCYKKSGIKNCQNSGNITAQGSYGGGIVGELINGLVYFCENTGDVNGENYAGGIAGRNYSSTVLGESAVDFSNNYGTVTAKTSAGICGYYQDESGKCYTRYNYNGGKSKYGVFGDVNSNYDINSVVFENYWLSDDKNNANDSCKGDIDGINAITKAELDKYSAETVNLQVDNSDIIVNGTANVSSNSEVKSSDENIVSIENGVAVGHGIGQAYLYAKSSPYTYVAVLMNVEENPDNVEKINVSFRLIG
;
A
#
# COMPACT_ATOMS: atom_id res chain seq x y z
N TYR A 1 11.24 -15.99 -6.48
CA TYR A 1 10.12 -15.33 -7.16
C TYR A 1 8.85 -16.10 -6.82
N SER A 2 8.12 -15.65 -5.82
CA SER A 2 6.87 -16.28 -5.42
C SER A 2 5.74 -15.29 -5.63
N CYS A 3 4.79 -15.63 -6.46
CA CYS A 3 3.48 -15.01 -6.53
C CYS A 3 2.60 -15.45 -5.35
N GLY A 4 3.18 -15.54 -4.16
CA GLY A 4 2.49 -15.96 -2.95
C GLY A 4 1.84 -14.80 -2.21
N LYS A 5 0.84 -15.13 -1.42
CA LYS A 5 0.28 -14.23 -0.41
C LYS A 5 1.00 -14.43 0.92
N ILE A 6 1.30 -13.32 1.61
CA ILE A 6 1.74 -13.32 3.01
C ILE A 6 0.68 -12.52 3.76
N GLU A 7 -0.12 -13.18 4.56
CA GLU A 7 -1.25 -12.54 5.22
C GLU A 7 -1.27 -12.85 6.72
N ASN A 8 -1.68 -11.85 7.52
CA ASN A 8 -1.89 -11.99 8.96
C ASN A 8 -0.64 -12.50 9.71
N CYS A 9 0.55 -12.08 9.27
CA CYS A 9 1.80 -12.47 9.89
C CYS A 9 2.33 -11.37 10.80
N ALA A 10 3.03 -11.78 11.87
CA ALA A 10 3.68 -10.84 12.77
C ALA A 10 5.14 -11.24 12.98
N ASN A 11 6.03 -10.23 12.98
CA ASN A 11 7.41 -10.37 13.43
C ASN A 11 7.63 -9.53 14.69
N THR A 12 8.22 -10.16 15.70
CA THR A 12 8.62 -9.50 16.95
C THR A 12 10.13 -9.60 17.20
N ALA A 13 10.85 -10.33 16.35
CA ALA A 13 12.27 -10.56 16.48
C ALA A 13 13.09 -9.54 15.71
N GLU A 14 14.31 -9.28 16.17
CA GLU A 14 15.28 -8.51 15.40
C GLU A 14 15.66 -9.27 14.12
N VAL A 15 15.71 -8.54 12.99
CA VAL A 15 16.09 -9.10 11.68
C VAL A 15 17.23 -8.28 11.11
N SER A 16 18.31 -8.95 10.70
CA SER A 16 19.46 -8.31 10.07
C SER A 16 19.88 -9.01 8.78
N GLY A 17 20.38 -8.23 7.82
CA GLY A 17 20.84 -8.75 6.52
C GLY A 17 21.13 -7.64 5.52
N SER A 18 21.46 -8.01 4.29
CA SER A 18 21.80 -7.06 3.26
C SER A 18 20.57 -6.30 2.73
N MET A 19 19.53 -7.05 2.37
CA MET A 19 18.21 -6.52 1.97
C MET A 19 17.19 -7.08 2.93
N THR A 20 16.62 -6.24 3.78
CA THR A 20 15.96 -6.72 5.00
C THR A 20 14.60 -6.07 5.17
N GLY A 21 13.61 -6.87 5.49
CA GLY A 21 12.29 -6.43 5.93
C GLY A 21 11.78 -7.32 7.04
N GLY A 22 10.93 -6.79 7.91
CA GLY A 22 10.39 -7.54 9.05
C GLY A 22 9.55 -8.74 8.65
N ILE A 23 8.89 -8.66 7.50
CA ILE A 23 8.04 -9.75 6.96
C ILE A 23 8.72 -10.40 5.75
N ALA A 24 9.32 -9.61 4.86
CA ALA A 24 10.00 -10.14 3.68
C ALA A 24 11.22 -9.29 3.31
N GLY A 25 12.37 -9.92 3.02
CA GLY A 25 13.52 -9.20 2.47
C GLY A 25 13.21 -8.65 1.08
N ARG A 26 12.58 -9.47 0.22
CA ARG A 26 12.13 -9.08 -1.12
C ARG A 26 10.81 -9.73 -1.48
N ALA A 27 9.88 -8.94 -2.01
CA ALA A 27 8.65 -9.40 -2.61
C ALA A 27 8.59 -8.93 -4.07
N SER A 28 8.33 -9.85 -5.02
CA SER A 28 8.35 -9.54 -6.45
C SER A 28 7.28 -10.30 -7.22
N GLY A 29 6.62 -9.58 -8.14
CA GLY A 29 5.70 -10.13 -9.12
C GLY A 29 4.29 -10.42 -8.58
N CYS A 30 3.32 -10.43 -9.50
CA CYS A 30 1.93 -10.81 -9.26
C CYS A 30 1.06 -9.78 -8.53
N TYR A 31 0.91 -8.65 -9.13
CA TYR A 31 0.11 -7.54 -8.64
C TYR A 31 -1.34 -7.90 -8.24
N LYS A 32 -2.06 -8.73 -8.98
CA LYS A 32 -3.53 -8.84 -8.81
C LYS A 32 -4.03 -9.86 -7.78
N LYS A 33 -3.23 -10.80 -7.30
CA LYS A 33 -3.70 -11.87 -6.37
C LYS A 33 -2.71 -12.21 -5.26
N SER A 34 -1.61 -11.49 -5.15
CA SER A 34 -0.56 -11.77 -4.17
C SER A 34 -0.02 -10.47 -3.60
N GLY A 35 0.42 -10.55 -2.38
CA GLY A 35 0.94 -9.39 -1.69
C GLY A 35 1.17 -9.67 -0.21
N ILE A 36 1.65 -8.66 0.48
CA ILE A 36 1.82 -8.67 1.94
C ILE A 36 0.64 -7.90 2.52
N LYS A 37 -0.23 -8.58 3.26
CA LYS A 37 -1.48 -8.03 3.80
C LYS A 37 -1.63 -8.27 5.29
N ASN A 38 -2.16 -7.28 6.02
CA ASN A 38 -2.45 -7.41 7.47
C ASN A 38 -1.26 -7.92 8.28
N CYS A 39 -0.04 -7.51 7.92
CA CYS A 39 1.16 -7.95 8.60
C CYS A 39 1.69 -6.88 9.52
N GLN A 40 2.28 -7.30 10.63
CA GLN A 40 2.82 -6.39 11.64
C GLN A 40 4.29 -6.70 11.90
N ASN A 41 5.09 -5.66 12.07
CA ASN A 41 6.45 -5.78 12.55
C ASN A 41 6.65 -4.90 13.79
N SER A 42 7.09 -5.51 14.88
CA SER A 42 7.54 -4.81 16.08
C SER A 42 9.02 -5.09 16.40
N GLY A 43 9.67 -5.99 15.65
CA GLY A 43 11.09 -6.26 15.77
C GLY A 43 11.94 -5.20 15.06
N ASN A 44 13.13 -4.93 15.57
CA ASN A 44 14.06 -4.00 14.97
C ASN A 44 14.68 -4.58 13.70
N ILE A 45 14.82 -3.75 12.69
CA ILE A 45 15.38 -4.12 11.38
C ILE A 45 16.74 -3.45 11.19
N THR A 46 17.75 -4.24 10.80
CA THR A 46 19.07 -3.74 10.44
C THR A 46 19.46 -4.18 9.02
N ALA A 47 19.43 -3.26 8.08
CA ALA A 47 19.79 -3.52 6.69
C ALA A 47 21.21 -3.00 6.40
N GLN A 48 22.15 -3.92 6.17
CA GLN A 48 23.56 -3.66 5.92
C GLN A 48 23.91 -3.47 4.43
N GLY A 49 22.88 -3.31 3.59
CA GLY A 49 23.04 -3.16 2.14
C GLY A 49 22.14 -2.09 1.58
N SER A 50 21.49 -2.40 0.45
CA SER A 50 20.79 -1.36 -0.31
C SER A 50 19.50 -0.88 0.32
N TYR A 51 18.63 -1.81 0.81
CA TYR A 51 17.26 -1.49 1.18
C TYR A 51 16.86 -2.15 2.51
N GLY A 52 16.36 -1.33 3.44
CA GLY A 52 15.74 -1.76 4.67
C GLY A 52 14.29 -1.28 4.76
N GLY A 53 13.36 -2.16 5.13
CA GLY A 53 11.96 -1.80 5.34
C GLY A 53 11.38 -2.44 6.59
N GLY A 54 10.48 -1.74 7.26
CA GLY A 54 9.82 -2.32 8.44
C GLY A 54 8.99 -3.55 8.08
N ILE A 55 8.39 -3.57 6.89
CA ILE A 55 7.62 -4.69 6.36
C ILE A 55 8.38 -5.42 5.25
N VAL A 56 8.84 -4.70 4.24
CA VAL A 56 9.55 -5.29 3.10
C VAL A 56 10.80 -4.50 2.73
N GLY A 57 11.93 -5.18 2.56
CA GLY A 57 13.16 -4.55 2.10
C GLY A 57 13.03 -3.99 0.70
N GLU A 58 12.57 -4.81 -0.25
CA GLU A 58 12.34 -4.41 -1.63
C GLU A 58 11.02 -4.99 -2.15
N LEU A 59 10.16 -4.11 -2.63
CA LEU A 59 8.90 -4.43 -3.30
C LEU A 59 9.05 -4.16 -4.80
N ILE A 60 8.82 -5.17 -5.65
CA ILE A 60 8.88 -5.06 -7.11
C ILE A 60 7.60 -5.58 -7.72
N ASN A 61 6.82 -4.70 -8.37
CA ASN A 61 5.56 -5.06 -9.01
C ASN A 61 4.68 -5.90 -8.08
N GLY A 62 4.55 -5.48 -6.84
CA GLY A 62 3.85 -6.18 -5.78
C GLY A 62 2.96 -5.25 -4.98
N LEU A 63 2.30 -5.80 -3.97
CA LEU A 63 1.35 -5.06 -3.14
C LEU A 63 1.68 -5.26 -1.65
N VAL A 64 1.80 -4.14 -0.92
CA VAL A 64 1.82 -4.10 0.55
C VAL A 64 0.63 -3.26 1.00
N TYR A 65 -0.25 -3.82 1.83
CA TYR A 65 -1.43 -3.11 2.28
C TYR A 65 -1.92 -3.56 3.66
N PHE A 66 -2.49 -2.62 4.41
CA PHE A 66 -2.93 -2.82 5.80
C PHE A 66 -1.82 -3.37 6.70
N CYS A 67 -0.58 -2.94 6.48
CA CYS A 67 0.55 -3.37 7.29
C CYS A 67 0.96 -2.28 8.29
N GLU A 68 1.53 -2.72 9.41
CA GLU A 68 1.98 -1.82 10.46
C GLU A 68 3.41 -2.14 10.88
N ASN A 69 4.22 -1.10 11.01
CA ASN A 69 5.55 -1.19 11.60
C ASN A 69 5.64 -0.33 12.85
N THR A 70 6.02 -0.95 13.96
CA THR A 70 6.34 -0.26 15.22
C THR A 70 7.80 -0.45 15.64
N GLY A 71 8.54 -1.35 14.97
CA GLY A 71 9.96 -1.57 15.19
C GLY A 71 10.84 -0.52 14.50
N ASP A 72 12.01 -0.27 15.04
CA ASP A 72 12.97 0.65 14.44
C ASP A 72 13.63 0.04 13.20
N VAL A 73 13.86 0.86 12.17
CA VAL A 73 14.51 0.44 10.91
C VAL A 73 15.82 1.18 10.74
N ASN A 74 16.93 0.46 10.80
CA ASN A 74 18.27 0.98 10.59
C ASN A 74 18.84 0.46 9.27
N GLY A 75 19.02 1.34 8.29
CA GLY A 75 19.59 1.01 6.99
C GLY A 75 20.93 1.69 6.73
N GLU A 76 21.75 1.10 5.86
CA GLU A 76 22.98 1.73 5.41
C GLU A 76 22.69 2.80 4.34
N ASN A 77 21.97 2.46 3.29
CA ASN A 77 21.70 3.36 2.17
C ASN A 77 20.28 3.91 2.19
N TYR A 78 19.29 3.05 1.96
CA TYR A 78 17.88 3.43 1.91
C TYR A 78 17.08 2.67 2.95
N ALA A 79 16.28 3.39 3.72
CA ALA A 79 15.35 2.78 4.65
C ALA A 79 13.98 3.44 4.60
N GLY A 80 12.93 2.61 4.64
CA GLY A 80 11.55 3.03 4.76
C GLY A 80 10.85 2.33 5.92
N GLY A 81 9.96 3.01 6.59
CA GLY A 81 9.20 2.42 7.70
C GLY A 81 8.32 1.26 7.26
N ILE A 82 7.88 1.25 6.01
CA ILE A 82 7.12 0.15 5.39
C ILE A 82 7.98 -0.56 4.33
N ALA A 83 8.47 0.15 3.32
CA ALA A 83 9.25 -0.44 2.24
C ALA A 83 10.59 0.28 2.08
N GLY A 84 11.69 -0.48 2.04
CA GLY A 84 13.00 0.09 1.71
C GLY A 84 13.04 0.64 0.29
N ARG A 85 12.44 -0.12 -0.67
CA ARG A 85 12.19 0.30 -2.04
C ARG A 85 10.79 -0.12 -2.49
N ASN A 86 10.09 0.77 -3.18
CA ASN A 86 8.88 0.47 -3.96
C ASN A 86 9.18 0.72 -5.43
N TYR A 87 9.08 -0.32 -6.26
CA TYR A 87 9.47 -0.28 -7.66
C TYR A 87 8.42 -0.89 -8.58
N SER A 88 8.00 -0.13 -9.58
CA SER A 88 7.21 -0.63 -10.70
C SER A 88 8.04 -0.63 -11.98
N SER A 89 8.17 -1.81 -12.61
CA SER A 89 8.90 -1.97 -13.87
C SER A 89 7.96 -1.86 -15.07
N THR A 90 8.51 -1.47 -16.22
CA THR A 90 7.77 -1.38 -17.48
C THR A 90 7.18 -2.72 -17.95
N VAL A 91 7.76 -3.83 -17.53
CA VAL A 91 7.40 -5.17 -18.04
C VAL A 91 6.25 -5.80 -17.26
N LEU A 92 6.22 -5.65 -15.92
CA LEU A 92 5.25 -6.33 -15.05
C LEU A 92 4.18 -5.39 -14.47
N GLY A 93 4.35 -4.10 -14.64
CA GLY A 93 3.32 -3.09 -14.48
C GLY A 93 3.27 -2.45 -13.10
N GLU A 94 2.50 -2.95 -12.19
CA GLU A 94 2.06 -2.20 -11.01
C GLU A 94 2.79 -2.59 -9.72
N SER A 95 3.07 -1.61 -8.85
CA SER A 95 3.53 -1.80 -7.48
C SER A 95 2.77 -0.87 -6.56
N ALA A 96 2.43 -1.32 -5.35
CA ALA A 96 1.68 -0.46 -4.43
C ALA A 96 2.06 -0.66 -2.96
N VAL A 97 2.14 0.45 -2.23
CA VAL A 97 2.18 0.51 -0.77
C VAL A 97 0.98 1.34 -0.33
N ASP A 98 -0.04 0.68 0.21
CA ASP A 98 -1.33 1.30 0.51
C ASP A 98 -1.79 1.01 1.95
N PHE A 99 -2.54 1.94 2.56
CA PHE A 99 -3.19 1.78 3.87
C PHE A 99 -2.26 1.22 4.96
N SER A 100 -0.99 1.60 4.94
CA SER A 100 0.01 1.06 5.86
C SER A 100 0.59 2.16 6.75
N ASN A 101 0.91 1.80 7.99
CA ASN A 101 1.29 2.76 9.01
C ASN A 101 2.69 2.45 9.56
N ASN A 102 3.50 3.49 9.75
CA ASN A 102 4.76 3.40 10.45
C ASN A 102 4.74 4.22 11.73
N TYR A 103 5.18 3.63 12.82
CA TYR A 103 5.39 4.28 14.12
C TYR A 103 6.82 4.14 14.63
N GLY A 104 7.63 3.29 14.02
CA GLY A 104 9.03 3.10 14.35
C GLY A 104 9.93 4.20 13.83
N THR A 105 11.10 4.36 14.43
CA THR A 105 12.14 5.27 13.96
C THR A 105 12.85 4.69 12.74
N VAL A 106 13.06 5.49 11.71
CA VAL A 106 13.76 5.08 10.49
C VAL A 106 15.05 5.88 10.32
N THR A 107 16.17 5.18 10.28
CA THR A 107 17.51 5.77 10.16
C THR A 107 18.27 5.16 9.00
N ALA A 108 18.79 5.98 8.10
CA ALA A 108 19.68 5.60 7.01
C ALA A 108 20.32 6.84 6.39
N LYS A 109 21.20 6.63 5.41
CA LYS A 109 21.71 7.72 4.57
C LYS A 109 20.56 8.48 3.90
N THR A 110 19.58 7.74 3.38
CA THR A 110 18.26 8.23 2.96
C THR A 110 17.19 7.43 3.68
N SER A 111 16.47 8.08 4.59
CA SER A 111 15.42 7.44 5.39
C SER A 111 14.08 8.15 5.26
N ALA A 112 13.00 7.40 5.18
CA ALA A 112 11.65 7.94 5.09
C ALA A 112 10.65 7.10 5.89
N GLY A 113 9.56 7.73 6.28
CA GLY A 113 8.54 7.08 7.12
C GLY A 113 7.82 5.94 6.42
N ILE A 114 7.63 6.02 5.10
CA ILE A 114 6.94 4.96 4.34
C ILE A 114 7.88 4.27 3.37
N CYS A 115 8.50 4.98 2.43
CA CYS A 115 9.32 4.37 1.39
C CYS A 115 10.68 5.06 1.26
N GLY A 116 11.79 4.33 1.48
CA GLY A 116 13.14 4.86 1.41
C GLY A 116 13.56 5.26 -0.01
N TYR A 117 13.21 4.45 -1.02
CA TYR A 117 13.45 4.70 -2.42
C TYR A 117 12.22 4.33 -3.27
N TYR A 118 11.65 5.34 -3.89
CA TYR A 118 10.53 5.19 -4.81
C TYR A 118 11.05 5.19 -6.25
N GLN A 119 10.69 4.17 -7.03
CA GLN A 119 11.06 4.08 -8.44
C GLN A 119 9.88 3.66 -9.31
N ASP A 120 9.53 4.51 -10.27
CA ASP A 120 8.43 4.26 -11.18
C ASP A 120 8.89 4.32 -12.64
N GLU A 121 8.81 3.19 -13.32
CA GLU A 121 9.11 3.03 -14.75
C GLU A 121 7.87 2.70 -15.58
N SER A 122 6.70 2.56 -14.95
CA SER A 122 5.45 2.15 -15.62
C SER A 122 4.34 3.19 -15.55
N GLY A 123 4.47 4.22 -14.70
CA GLY A 123 3.39 5.14 -14.35
C GLY A 123 2.35 4.51 -13.41
N LYS A 124 2.71 3.41 -12.72
CA LYS A 124 1.79 2.63 -11.88
C LYS A 124 2.44 2.19 -10.56
N CYS A 125 3.29 3.05 -9.99
CA CYS A 125 3.88 2.83 -8.67
C CYS A 125 3.08 3.60 -7.63
N TYR A 126 2.10 2.96 -7.03
CA TYR A 126 1.18 3.61 -6.10
C TYR A 126 1.76 3.69 -4.68
N THR A 127 1.47 4.79 -3.99
CA THR A 127 1.68 4.93 -2.54
C THR A 127 0.56 5.81 -2.01
N ARG A 128 -0.42 5.20 -1.31
CA ARG A 128 -1.69 5.85 -1.01
C ARG A 128 -2.19 5.51 0.39
N TYR A 129 -2.85 6.49 1.03
CA TYR A 129 -3.55 6.28 2.30
C TYR A 129 -2.65 5.80 3.45
N ASN A 130 -1.37 6.16 3.44
CA ASN A 130 -0.42 5.74 4.45
C ASN A 130 -0.23 6.83 5.51
N TYR A 131 0.16 6.39 6.71
CA TYR A 131 0.47 7.29 7.82
C TYR A 131 1.86 6.99 8.41
N ASN A 132 2.65 8.02 8.59
CA ASN A 132 3.90 7.96 9.35
C ASN A 132 3.80 8.78 10.64
N GLY A 133 3.70 8.10 11.78
CA GLY A 133 3.81 8.68 13.12
C GLY A 133 5.20 8.53 13.73
N GLY A 134 6.11 7.81 13.08
CA GLY A 134 7.47 7.58 13.52
C GLY A 134 8.45 8.68 13.08
N LYS A 135 9.69 8.59 13.56
CA LYS A 135 10.77 9.54 13.23
C LYS A 135 11.52 9.08 11.99
N SER A 136 11.80 10.01 11.08
CA SER A 136 12.58 9.76 9.87
C SER A 136 13.14 11.07 9.30
N LYS A 137 14.08 10.98 8.36
CA LYS A 137 14.59 12.17 7.68
C LYS A 137 13.54 12.82 6.80
N TYR A 138 12.74 12.00 6.10
CA TYR A 138 11.62 12.43 5.25
C TYR A 138 10.32 11.77 5.72
N GLY A 139 9.21 12.51 5.67
CA GLY A 139 7.91 12.06 6.19
C GLY A 139 7.37 10.82 5.51
N VAL A 140 7.42 10.76 4.18
CA VAL A 140 6.84 9.67 3.38
C VAL A 140 7.85 9.04 2.43
N PHE A 141 8.53 9.83 1.60
CA PHE A 141 9.52 9.33 0.64
C PHE A 141 10.92 9.86 0.91
N GLY A 142 11.92 9.01 0.71
CA GLY A 142 13.32 9.39 0.61
C GLY A 142 13.67 9.88 -0.79
N ASP A 143 14.38 9.07 -1.57
CA ASP A 143 14.69 9.41 -2.95
C ASP A 143 13.56 8.96 -3.90
N VAL A 144 13.28 9.78 -4.90
CA VAL A 144 12.25 9.55 -5.92
C VAL A 144 12.92 9.52 -7.30
N ASN A 145 12.60 8.48 -8.08
CA ASN A 145 13.01 8.33 -9.47
C ASN A 145 11.79 7.90 -10.31
N SER A 146 11.19 8.86 -10.99
CA SER A 146 10.04 8.62 -11.87
C SER A 146 10.13 9.49 -13.12
N ASN A 147 9.77 8.92 -14.26
CA ASN A 147 9.59 9.66 -15.52
C ASN A 147 8.11 10.04 -15.76
N TYR A 148 7.23 9.71 -14.82
CA TYR A 148 5.79 9.93 -14.89
C TYR A 148 5.34 10.97 -13.86
N ASP A 149 4.14 11.50 -14.05
CA ASP A 149 3.50 12.35 -13.06
C ASP A 149 3.15 11.55 -11.80
N ILE A 150 3.96 11.75 -10.78
CA ILE A 150 3.81 11.05 -9.51
C ILE A 150 2.52 11.44 -8.76
N ASN A 151 1.98 12.64 -9.00
CA ASN A 151 0.79 13.13 -8.31
C ASN A 151 -0.48 12.33 -8.67
N SER A 152 -0.47 11.63 -9.79
CA SER A 152 -1.56 10.74 -10.19
C SER A 152 -1.60 9.41 -9.44
N VAL A 153 -0.49 9.00 -8.82
CA VAL A 153 -0.31 7.69 -8.16
C VAL A 153 0.07 7.78 -6.67
N VAL A 154 0.38 8.99 -6.19
CA VAL A 154 0.70 9.28 -4.79
C VAL A 154 -0.30 10.27 -4.23
N PHE A 155 -1.13 9.84 -3.28
CA PHE A 155 -2.13 10.71 -2.66
C PHE A 155 -2.60 10.20 -1.29
N GLU A 156 -3.18 11.11 -0.50
CA GLU A 156 -3.70 10.82 0.85
C GLU A 156 -2.68 10.15 1.78
N ASN A 157 -1.41 10.56 1.67
CA ASN A 157 -0.38 10.15 2.61
C ASN A 157 -0.16 11.24 3.67
N TYR A 158 0.06 10.84 4.91
CA TYR A 158 0.19 11.74 6.05
C TYR A 158 1.43 11.44 6.88
N TRP A 159 2.01 12.46 7.48
CA TRP A 159 3.13 12.32 8.40
C TRP A 159 3.04 13.31 9.56
N LEU A 160 3.49 12.88 10.74
CA LEU A 160 3.49 13.69 11.95
C LEU A 160 4.67 14.67 11.92
N SER A 161 4.38 15.98 11.92
CA SER A 161 5.36 17.04 11.68
C SER A 161 5.77 17.84 12.92
N ASP A 162 5.14 17.64 14.08
CA ASP A 162 5.26 18.52 15.27
C ASP A 162 6.53 18.38 16.07
N ASP A 163 7.25 17.30 15.89
CA ASP A 163 8.49 17.13 16.62
C ASP A 163 9.62 17.73 15.79
N LYS A 164 10.35 18.69 16.38
CA LYS A 164 11.56 19.27 15.79
C LYS A 164 12.63 18.23 15.42
N ASN A 165 12.46 16.99 15.85
CA ASN A 165 13.28 15.84 15.49
C ASN A 165 12.63 14.97 14.41
N ASN A 166 11.42 15.29 13.95
CA ASN A 166 10.77 14.63 12.83
C ASN A 166 11.20 15.25 11.51
N ALA A 167 10.92 14.52 10.44
CA ALA A 167 11.30 14.87 9.09
C ALA A 167 11.21 16.36 8.79
N ASN A 168 12.28 16.93 8.28
CA ASN A 168 12.31 18.33 7.87
C ASN A 168 11.44 18.58 6.64
N ASP A 169 11.12 17.52 5.87
CA ASP A 169 10.37 17.57 4.62
C ASP A 169 9.51 16.31 4.44
N SER A 170 8.40 16.44 3.72
CA SER A 170 7.50 15.34 3.37
C SER A 170 8.18 14.29 2.50
N CYS A 171 9.06 14.74 1.62
CA CYS A 171 9.85 13.94 0.70
C CYS A 171 11.03 14.77 0.17
N LYS A 172 11.91 14.15 -0.60
CA LYS A 172 12.96 14.84 -1.35
C LYS A 172 12.36 15.32 -2.69
N GLY A 173 11.66 16.45 -2.66
CA GLY A 173 10.96 17.06 -3.81
C GLY A 173 9.52 17.41 -3.45
N ASP A 174 8.88 18.23 -4.29
CA ASP A 174 7.49 18.62 -4.11
C ASP A 174 6.54 17.55 -4.67
N ILE A 175 5.76 16.95 -3.81
CA ILE A 175 4.73 15.97 -4.18
C ILE A 175 3.43 16.35 -3.48
N ASP A 176 2.37 16.64 -4.25
CA ASP A 176 1.12 17.20 -3.74
C ASP A 176 0.32 16.23 -2.86
N GLY A 177 0.47 14.92 -3.04
CA GLY A 177 -0.29 13.90 -2.32
C GLY A 177 0.20 13.57 -0.90
N ILE A 178 1.05 14.43 -0.30
CA ILE A 178 1.66 14.21 1.02
C ILE A 178 1.33 15.36 1.96
N ASN A 179 0.74 15.03 3.10
CA ASN A 179 0.19 15.99 4.04
C ASN A 179 0.86 15.91 5.40
N ALA A 180 1.41 17.04 5.88
CA ALA A 180 1.89 17.17 7.24
C ALA A 180 0.71 17.32 8.21
N ILE A 181 0.81 16.69 9.38
CA ILE A 181 -0.15 16.86 10.47
C ILE A 181 0.58 17.13 11.77
N THR A 182 -0.06 17.88 12.63
CA THR A 182 0.46 18.24 13.94
C THR A 182 -0.09 17.30 15.02
N LYS A 183 0.67 17.15 16.12
CA LYS A 183 0.19 16.41 17.30
C LYS A 183 -1.11 17.02 17.85
N ALA A 184 -1.22 18.35 17.81
CA ALA A 184 -2.42 19.07 18.26
C ALA A 184 -3.63 18.80 17.37
N GLU A 185 -3.44 18.56 16.08
CA GLU A 185 -4.51 18.11 15.18
C GLU A 185 -4.88 16.66 15.45
N LEU A 186 -3.88 15.78 15.63
CA LEU A 186 -4.09 14.38 15.97
C LEU A 186 -4.89 14.23 17.28
N ASP A 187 -4.55 15.00 18.31
CA ASP A 187 -5.17 14.92 19.63
C ASP A 187 -6.63 15.44 19.67
N LYS A 188 -7.06 16.18 18.66
CA LYS A 188 -8.46 16.63 18.53
C LYS A 188 -9.44 15.53 18.14
N TYR A 189 -8.91 14.43 17.61
CA TYR A 189 -9.73 13.33 17.15
C TYR A 189 -9.73 12.21 18.19
N SER A 190 -10.87 12.03 18.86
CA SER A 190 -11.14 10.76 19.50
C SER A 190 -11.36 9.73 18.42
N ALA A 191 -10.64 8.62 18.45
CA ALA A 191 -10.82 7.55 17.49
C ALA A 191 -12.24 6.99 17.61
N GLU A 192 -13.15 7.43 16.75
CA GLU A 192 -14.42 6.72 16.57
C GLU A 192 -14.11 5.38 15.91
N THR A 193 -14.60 4.32 16.50
CA THR A 193 -14.46 3.00 15.89
C THR A 193 -15.30 2.96 14.62
N VAL A 194 -14.66 3.07 13.48
CA VAL A 194 -15.33 2.92 12.20
C VAL A 194 -15.39 1.44 11.84
N ASN A 195 -16.60 0.95 11.60
CA ASN A 195 -16.85 -0.37 11.09
C ASN A 195 -17.14 -0.29 9.59
N LEU A 196 -16.37 -1.03 8.80
CA LEU A 196 -16.64 -1.22 7.38
C LEU A 196 -16.66 -2.73 7.11
N GLN A 197 -17.77 -3.23 6.64
CA GLN A 197 -17.98 -4.64 6.29
C GLN A 197 -18.57 -4.74 4.90
N VAL A 198 -18.08 -5.69 4.13
CA VAL A 198 -18.61 -6.07 2.82
C VAL A 198 -18.89 -7.56 2.87
N ASP A 199 -20.08 -7.98 2.47
CA ASP A 199 -20.51 -9.39 2.55
C ASP A 199 -19.76 -10.29 1.55
N ASN A 200 -19.32 -9.73 0.43
CA ASN A 200 -18.50 -10.42 -0.56
C ASN A 200 -17.50 -9.45 -1.22
N SER A 201 -16.21 -9.69 -1.04
CA SER A 201 -15.14 -8.88 -1.65
C SER A 201 -14.76 -9.30 -3.08
N ASP A 202 -15.22 -10.47 -3.53
CA ASP A 202 -14.96 -10.98 -4.86
C ASP A 202 -16.28 -10.98 -5.66
N ILE A 203 -16.45 -10.01 -6.55
CA ILE A 203 -17.65 -9.84 -7.37
C ILE A 203 -17.30 -9.93 -8.86
N ILE A 204 -18.28 -10.03 -9.71
CA ILE A 204 -18.12 -9.98 -11.17
C ILE A 204 -18.56 -8.62 -11.71
N VAL A 205 -18.23 -8.32 -12.96
CA VAL A 205 -18.75 -7.14 -13.65
C VAL A 205 -20.30 -7.21 -13.68
N ASN A 206 -20.96 -6.12 -13.27
CA ASN A 206 -22.38 -5.97 -12.97
C ASN A 206 -22.87 -6.79 -11.76
N GLY A 207 -21.95 -7.41 -11.00
CA GLY A 207 -22.27 -8.03 -9.71
C GLY A 207 -22.26 -7.00 -8.58
N THR A 208 -22.87 -7.39 -7.46
CA THR A 208 -23.05 -6.50 -6.30
C THR A 208 -22.63 -7.16 -5.00
N ALA A 209 -22.27 -6.35 -4.00
CA ALA A 209 -22.07 -6.76 -2.62
C ALA A 209 -22.67 -5.73 -1.66
N ASN A 210 -23.25 -6.18 -0.53
CA ASN A 210 -23.77 -5.26 0.47
C ASN A 210 -22.63 -4.67 1.29
N VAL A 211 -22.71 -3.37 1.50
CA VAL A 211 -21.74 -2.61 2.30
C VAL A 211 -22.43 -2.08 3.55
N SER A 212 -21.86 -2.38 4.70
CA SER A 212 -22.32 -1.86 5.99
C SER A 212 -21.21 -1.03 6.62
N SER A 213 -21.51 0.23 6.94
CA SER A 213 -20.57 1.12 7.61
C SER A 213 -21.33 2.14 8.47
N ASN A 214 -20.70 2.58 9.56
CA ASN A 214 -21.17 3.71 10.37
C ASN A 214 -20.53 5.05 9.93
N SER A 215 -19.81 5.05 8.81
CA SER A 215 -19.19 6.23 8.23
C SER A 215 -19.37 6.23 6.71
N GLU A 216 -19.13 7.38 6.08
CA GLU A 216 -19.15 7.48 4.61
C GLU A 216 -18.10 6.56 4.00
N VAL A 217 -18.50 5.75 3.02
CA VAL A 217 -17.63 4.84 2.28
C VAL A 217 -17.36 5.39 0.89
N LYS A 218 -16.09 5.36 0.48
CA LYS A 218 -15.63 5.79 -0.85
C LYS A 218 -14.97 4.64 -1.58
N SER A 219 -14.92 4.75 -2.90
CA SER A 219 -14.11 3.88 -3.75
C SER A 219 -12.80 4.56 -4.13
N SER A 220 -11.72 3.78 -4.22
CA SER A 220 -10.45 4.25 -4.77
C SER A 220 -10.44 4.30 -6.30
N ASP A 221 -11.36 3.59 -6.95
CA ASP A 221 -11.56 3.61 -8.40
C ASP A 221 -13.01 3.23 -8.74
N GLU A 222 -13.82 4.25 -9.03
CA GLU A 222 -15.23 4.08 -9.36
C GLU A 222 -15.47 3.41 -10.73
N ASN A 223 -14.47 3.35 -11.60
CA ASN A 223 -14.58 2.60 -12.85
C ASN A 223 -14.47 1.08 -12.62
N ILE A 224 -13.95 0.67 -11.47
CA ILE A 224 -13.87 -0.74 -11.07
C ILE A 224 -15.02 -1.09 -10.14
N VAL A 225 -15.21 -0.31 -9.06
CA VAL A 225 -16.29 -0.50 -8.08
C VAL A 225 -16.83 0.86 -7.67
N SER A 226 -18.13 1.09 -7.78
CA SER A 226 -18.82 2.23 -7.15
C SER A 226 -19.61 1.80 -5.91
N ILE A 227 -20.04 2.81 -5.11
CA ILE A 227 -20.99 2.64 -4.02
C ILE A 227 -22.31 3.29 -4.38
N GLU A 228 -23.38 2.51 -4.44
CA GLU A 228 -24.72 2.97 -4.73
C GLU A 228 -25.70 2.53 -3.64
N ASN A 229 -26.19 3.48 -2.85
CA ASN A 229 -27.16 3.21 -1.77
C ASN A 229 -26.74 2.10 -0.78
N GLY A 230 -25.47 2.06 -0.41
CA GLY A 230 -24.94 1.03 0.49
C GLY A 230 -24.64 -0.30 -0.17
N VAL A 231 -24.59 -0.33 -1.50
CA VAL A 231 -24.23 -1.50 -2.30
C VAL A 231 -23.01 -1.19 -3.14
N ALA A 232 -22.02 -2.07 -3.10
CA ALA A 232 -20.88 -2.04 -4.02
C ALA A 232 -21.31 -2.65 -5.36
N VAL A 233 -21.00 -1.96 -6.45
CA VAL A 233 -21.33 -2.37 -7.83
C VAL A 233 -20.05 -2.48 -8.64
N GLY A 234 -19.82 -3.65 -9.24
CA GLY A 234 -18.66 -3.89 -10.10
C GLY A 234 -18.89 -3.38 -11.53
N HIS A 235 -18.02 -2.54 -12.04
CA HIS A 235 -18.10 -1.96 -13.38
C HIS A 235 -17.03 -2.47 -14.33
N GLY A 236 -15.80 -2.61 -13.85
CA GLY A 236 -14.65 -3.02 -14.65
C GLY A 236 -13.83 -4.10 -13.98
N ILE A 237 -13.16 -4.94 -14.76
CA ILE A 237 -12.27 -5.97 -14.25
C ILE A 237 -11.05 -5.31 -13.57
N GLY A 238 -10.79 -5.67 -12.32
CA GLY A 238 -9.66 -5.12 -11.58
C GLY A 238 -9.82 -5.20 -10.07
N GLN A 239 -9.06 -4.36 -9.37
CA GLN A 239 -9.12 -4.22 -7.92
C GLN A 239 -9.32 -2.76 -7.55
N ALA A 240 -10.20 -2.52 -6.58
CA ALA A 240 -10.40 -1.21 -5.96
C ALA A 240 -10.62 -1.39 -4.45
N TYR A 241 -10.26 -0.38 -3.66
CA TYR A 241 -10.58 -0.35 -2.26
C TYR A 241 -11.91 0.36 -2.04
N LEU A 242 -12.76 -0.23 -1.19
CA LEU A 242 -13.80 0.51 -0.49
C LEU A 242 -13.22 0.94 0.85
N TYR A 243 -13.25 2.21 1.17
CA TYR A 243 -12.61 2.73 2.37
C TYR A 243 -13.46 3.80 3.06
N ALA A 244 -13.30 3.88 4.39
CA ALA A 244 -13.88 4.90 5.23
C ALA A 244 -12.81 5.49 6.15
N LYS A 245 -12.89 6.80 6.44
CA LYS A 245 -11.97 7.45 7.37
C LYS A 245 -12.32 7.05 8.81
N SER A 246 -11.36 6.45 9.52
CA SER A 246 -11.46 6.16 10.95
C SER A 246 -10.88 7.29 11.81
N SER A 247 -10.02 8.10 11.21
CA SER A 247 -9.56 9.40 11.69
C SER A 247 -9.21 10.23 10.46
N PRO A 248 -8.85 11.50 10.57
CA PRO A 248 -8.39 12.27 9.42
C PRO A 248 -7.21 11.66 8.65
N TYR A 249 -6.50 10.73 9.29
CA TYR A 249 -5.22 10.21 8.82
C TYR A 249 -5.16 8.71 8.69
N THR A 250 -6.15 8.01 9.24
CA THR A 250 -6.23 6.55 9.17
C THR A 250 -7.53 6.11 8.54
N TYR A 251 -7.50 4.97 7.92
CA TYR A 251 -8.61 4.44 7.16
C TYR A 251 -8.87 2.98 7.55
N VAL A 252 -10.11 2.59 7.50
CA VAL A 252 -10.50 1.19 7.36
C VAL A 252 -10.87 0.96 5.91
N ALA A 253 -10.45 -0.16 5.33
CA ALA A 253 -10.74 -0.43 3.94
C ALA A 253 -10.89 -1.93 3.66
N VAL A 254 -11.58 -2.26 2.58
CA VAL A 254 -11.74 -3.61 2.05
C VAL A 254 -11.29 -3.60 0.59
N LEU A 255 -10.40 -4.51 0.23
CA LEU A 255 -10.01 -4.70 -1.17
C LEU A 255 -11.08 -5.52 -1.88
N MET A 256 -11.67 -4.92 -2.89
CA MET A 256 -12.62 -5.56 -3.80
C MET A 256 -11.89 -6.11 -5.02
N ASN A 257 -12.24 -7.32 -5.44
CA ASN A 257 -11.83 -7.89 -6.72
C ASN A 257 -13.03 -7.97 -7.63
N VAL A 258 -12.93 -7.42 -8.83
CA VAL A 258 -13.94 -7.56 -9.86
C VAL A 258 -13.40 -8.45 -10.98
N GLU A 259 -14.03 -9.58 -11.19
CA GLU A 259 -13.69 -10.55 -12.23
C GLU A 259 -14.65 -10.43 -13.43
N GLU A 260 -14.26 -11.04 -14.55
CA GLU A 260 -15.12 -11.12 -15.71
C GLU A 260 -16.40 -11.92 -15.40
N ASN A 261 -17.53 -11.46 -15.93
CA ASN A 261 -18.77 -12.23 -15.81
C ASN A 261 -18.69 -13.45 -16.74
N PRO A 262 -18.68 -14.68 -16.20
CA PRO A 262 -18.55 -15.90 -17.01
C PRO A 262 -19.71 -16.09 -18.00
N ASP A 263 -20.83 -15.45 -17.78
CA ASP A 263 -21.98 -15.51 -18.69
C ASP A 263 -21.81 -14.64 -19.95
N ASN A 264 -20.86 -13.68 -19.93
CA ASN A 264 -20.53 -12.82 -21.06
C ASN A 264 -19.44 -13.37 -21.98
N VAL A 265 -18.90 -14.55 -21.69
CA VAL A 265 -17.91 -15.21 -22.56
C VAL A 265 -18.64 -15.73 -23.80
N GLU A 266 -18.36 -15.13 -24.97
CA GLU A 266 -18.82 -15.69 -26.25
C GLU A 266 -18.37 -17.15 -26.35
N LYS A 267 -19.31 -18.07 -26.35
CA LYS A 267 -19.01 -19.49 -26.58
C LYS A 267 -18.61 -19.70 -28.03
N ILE A 268 -17.29 -19.72 -28.27
CA ILE A 268 -16.75 -20.08 -29.59
C ILE A 268 -16.99 -21.57 -29.77
N ASN A 269 -18.01 -21.94 -30.56
CA ASN A 269 -18.22 -23.30 -30.99
C ASN A 269 -17.19 -23.67 -32.06
N VAL A 270 -16.13 -24.36 -31.66
CA VAL A 270 -15.11 -24.88 -32.58
C VAL A 270 -15.57 -26.26 -33.03
N SER A 271 -16.03 -26.40 -34.29
CA SER A 271 -16.30 -27.69 -34.90
C SER A 271 -15.09 -28.19 -35.68
N PHE A 272 -14.53 -29.32 -35.30
CA PHE A 272 -13.48 -30.00 -36.06
C PHE A 272 -14.12 -30.94 -37.09
N ARG A 273 -13.79 -30.74 -38.35
CA ARG A 273 -14.14 -31.70 -39.42
C ARG A 273 -12.89 -32.54 -39.71
N LEU A 274 -12.94 -33.80 -39.34
CA LEU A 274 -11.93 -34.78 -39.85
C LEU A 274 -12.11 -34.93 -41.35
N ILE A 275 -11.08 -34.54 -42.10
CA ILE A 275 -10.97 -34.83 -43.54
C ILE A 275 -10.25 -36.17 -43.61
N GLY A 276 -10.97 -37.21 -43.99
CA GLY A 276 -10.43 -38.56 -44.28
C GLY A 276 -9.77 -38.61 -45.63
#